data_1f66d3b1cbfa2712ae1aeb2c39da26bd
#
_entry.id   1f66d3b1cbfa2712ae1aeb2c39da26bd
#
_cell.length_a   1.000
_cell.length_b   1.000
_cell.length_c   1.000
_cell.angle_alpha   90.00
_cell.angle_beta   90.00
_cell.angle_gamma   90.00
#
_symmetry.space_group_name_H-M   'P 1'
#
loop_
_entity.id
_entity.type
_entity.pdbx_description
1 polymer ?
#
loop_
_entity_poly.entity_id
_entity_poly.type
_entity_poly.pdbx_seq_one_letter_code
_entity_poly.pdbx_strand_id
1 'polypeptide(L)'
;MAKSDIKKKRSPEISILWKDNVPEATYFKGNGYSIVAKVENGKYILTRYGWDEDPKKGESIVVSPKDTLRLMDSLKVKHPDTLIKALGKRFALKEPHNSFVKILTSLGRRGIPYVME
;
A
#
# COMPACT_ATOMS: atom_id res chain seq x y z
N MET A 1 -25.49 -21.78 -10.67
CA MET A 1 -25.16 -21.36 -10.47
C MET A 1 -24.69 -20.55 -10.53
N ALA A 2 -24.62 -20.51 -10.86
CA ALA A 2 -23.92 -19.67 -11.12
C ALA A 2 -24.04 -18.57 -10.45
N LYS A 3 -24.57 -18.29 -9.91
CA LYS A 3 -24.64 -17.34 -9.28
C LYS A 3 -23.88 -17.14 -8.32
N SER A 4 -23.69 -17.95 -7.83
CA SER A 4 -22.93 -17.80 -6.77
C SER A 4 -21.60 -17.50 -7.10
N ASP A 5 -21.13 -18.01 -8.07
CA ASP A 5 -19.81 -17.78 -8.35
C ASP A 5 -19.64 -16.38 -8.53
N ILE A 6 -20.59 -15.70 -8.79
CA ILE A 6 -20.46 -14.42 -8.95
C ILE A 6 -20.01 -13.79 -7.79
N LYS A 7 -20.45 -14.12 -6.69
CA LYS A 7 -20.07 -13.47 -5.63
C LYS A 7 -18.77 -13.58 -5.31
N LYS A 8 -18.19 -14.57 -5.54
CA LYS A 8 -16.91 -14.67 -5.14
C LYS A 8 -16.14 -13.69 -5.73
N LYS A 9 -16.38 -13.26 -6.82
CA LYS A 9 -15.56 -12.36 -7.37
C LYS A 9 -15.89 -11.10 -6.86
N ARG A 10 -16.82 -11.00 -6.05
CA ARG A 10 -17.14 -9.75 -5.61
C ARG A 10 -16.17 -9.25 -4.61
N SER A 11 -15.38 -10.02 -4.00
CA SER A 11 -14.38 -9.51 -3.08
C SER A 11 -13.33 -8.76 -3.84
N PRO A 12 -13.22 -7.45 -3.64
CA PRO A 12 -12.16 -6.70 -4.29
C PRO A 12 -10.81 -7.18 -3.76
N GLU A 13 -9.83 -7.13 -4.59
CA GLU A 13 -8.49 -7.54 -4.22
C GLU A 13 -7.49 -6.47 -4.62
N ILE A 14 -6.40 -6.42 -3.90
CA ILE A 14 -5.31 -5.53 -4.24
C ILE A 14 -4.47 -6.22 -5.31
N SER A 15 -4.35 -5.60 -6.47
CA SER A 15 -3.57 -6.16 -7.57
C SER A 15 -2.13 -5.70 -7.46
N ILE A 16 -1.21 -6.63 -7.56
CA ILE A 16 0.22 -6.32 -7.50
C ILE A 16 0.80 -6.33 -8.90
N LEU A 17 1.50 -5.25 -9.23
CA LEU A 17 2.22 -5.14 -10.49
C LEU A 17 3.71 -5.23 -10.16
N TRP A 18 4.44 -6.08 -10.85
CA TRP A 18 5.87 -6.23 -10.63
C TRP A 18 6.65 -5.53 -11.74
N LYS A 19 7.56 -4.64 -11.35
CA LYS A 19 8.45 -3.97 -12.29
C LYS A 19 9.85 -4.10 -11.75
N ASP A 20 10.76 -4.73 -12.50
CA ASP A 20 12.17 -4.89 -12.11
C ASP A 20 12.28 -5.43 -10.68
N ASN A 21 11.49 -6.45 -10.38
CA ASN A 21 11.48 -7.09 -9.07
C ASN A 21 10.94 -6.19 -7.93
N VAL A 22 10.26 -5.11 -8.28
CA VAL A 22 9.64 -4.24 -7.29
C VAL A 22 8.12 -4.44 -7.37
N PRO A 23 7.48 -4.95 -6.31
CA PRO A 23 6.03 -5.07 -6.28
C PRO A 23 5.40 -3.73 -5.94
N GLU A 24 4.34 -3.41 -6.62
CA GLU A 24 3.67 -2.13 -6.50
C GLU A 24 2.16 -2.31 -6.59
N ALA A 25 1.41 -1.51 -5.88
CA ALA A 25 -0.05 -1.52 -6.01
C ALA A 25 -0.58 -0.11 -5.93
N THR A 26 -1.67 0.16 -6.65
CA THR A 26 -2.38 1.42 -6.55
C THR A 26 -3.50 1.21 -5.55
N TYR A 27 -3.43 1.91 -4.43
CA TYR A 27 -4.46 1.81 -3.40
C TYR A 27 -5.67 2.69 -3.74
N PHE A 28 -5.44 3.78 -4.43
CA PHE A 28 -6.51 4.68 -4.80
C PHE A 28 -6.14 5.50 -6.03
N LYS A 29 -7.12 5.75 -6.89
CA LYS A 29 -6.96 6.66 -8.01
C LYS A 29 -8.31 7.33 -8.21
N GLY A 30 -8.39 8.61 -7.92
CA GLY A 30 -9.64 9.35 -8.03
C GLY A 30 -9.48 10.75 -7.47
N ASN A 31 -10.45 11.59 -7.72
CA ASN A 31 -10.46 12.95 -7.19
C ASN A 31 -9.19 13.75 -7.51
N GLY A 32 -8.55 13.43 -8.64
CA GLY A 32 -7.38 14.17 -9.10
C GLY A 32 -6.06 13.70 -8.53
N TYR A 33 -6.03 12.62 -7.77
CA TYR A 33 -4.77 12.12 -7.21
C TYR A 33 -4.73 10.60 -7.12
N SER A 34 -3.55 10.06 -6.87
CA SER A 34 -3.34 8.62 -6.71
C SER A 34 -2.55 8.34 -5.44
N ILE A 35 -2.79 7.17 -4.85
CA ILE A 35 -2.03 6.66 -3.72
C ILE A 35 -1.47 5.31 -4.14
N VAL A 36 -0.15 5.19 -4.11
CA VAL A 36 0.55 3.99 -4.59
C VAL A 36 1.51 3.49 -3.52
N ALA A 37 1.56 2.18 -3.33
CA ALA A 37 2.48 1.55 -2.39
C ALA A 37 3.43 0.64 -3.14
N LYS A 38 4.69 0.58 -2.71
CA LYS A 38 5.65 -0.35 -3.27
C LYS A 38 6.68 -0.74 -2.21
N VAL A 39 7.40 -1.81 -2.47
CA VAL A 39 8.54 -2.18 -1.64
C VAL A 39 9.75 -2.25 -2.56
N GLU A 40 10.71 -1.38 -2.34
CA GLU A 40 11.89 -1.28 -3.16
C GLU A 40 13.13 -1.25 -2.29
N ASN A 41 14.09 -2.11 -2.56
CA ASN A 41 15.31 -2.24 -1.77
C ASN A 41 14.99 -2.47 -0.28
N GLY A 42 13.95 -3.25 -0.03
CA GLY A 42 13.53 -3.57 1.33
C GLY A 42 12.73 -2.50 2.04
N LYS A 43 12.48 -1.36 1.38
CA LYS A 43 11.76 -0.24 1.99
C LYS A 43 10.32 -0.22 1.54
N TYR A 44 9.39 -0.12 2.48
CA TYR A 44 7.99 0.12 2.14
C TYR A 44 7.84 1.60 1.87
N ILE A 45 7.36 1.96 0.69
CA ILE A 45 7.22 3.34 0.27
C ILE A 45 5.77 3.58 -0.11
N LEU A 46 5.15 4.59 0.48
CA LEU A 46 3.78 4.96 0.18
C LEU A 46 3.78 6.38 -0.37
N THR A 47 3.25 6.56 -1.55
CA THR A 47 3.29 7.85 -2.26
C THR A 47 1.89 8.33 -2.60
N ARG A 48 1.66 9.64 -2.46
CA ARG A 48 0.43 10.29 -2.89
C ARG A 48 0.83 11.41 -3.85
N TYR A 49 0.26 11.42 -5.04
CA TYR A 49 0.61 12.44 -6.05
C TYR A 49 -0.59 12.74 -6.94
N GLY A 50 -0.60 13.95 -7.52
CA GLY A 50 -1.67 14.35 -8.43
C GLY A 50 -1.58 13.61 -9.76
N TRP A 51 -2.70 13.46 -10.46
CA TRP A 51 -2.73 12.71 -11.71
C TRP A 51 -1.79 13.28 -12.76
N ASP A 52 -1.68 14.61 -12.82
CA ASP A 52 -0.85 15.27 -13.81
C ASP A 52 0.56 15.50 -13.33
N GLU A 53 0.93 14.99 -12.16
CA GLU A 53 2.23 15.19 -11.62
C GLU A 53 3.12 13.98 -11.80
N ASP A 54 4.40 14.23 -11.90
CA ASP A 54 5.38 13.16 -11.84
C ASP A 54 5.28 12.60 -10.41
N PRO A 55 5.18 11.29 -10.24
CA PRO A 55 5.15 10.68 -8.89
C PRO A 55 6.27 11.16 -7.99
N LYS A 56 7.40 11.55 -8.57
CA LYS A 56 8.53 12.04 -7.77
C LYS A 56 8.24 13.37 -7.12
N LYS A 57 7.24 14.10 -7.55
CA LYS A 57 6.89 15.38 -6.96
C LYS A 57 5.82 15.26 -5.90
N GLY A 58 5.30 14.07 -5.68
CA GLY A 58 4.28 13.88 -4.67
C GLY A 58 4.88 13.74 -3.28
N GLU A 59 4.04 13.42 -2.32
CA GLU A 59 4.47 13.15 -0.96
C GLU A 59 4.73 11.67 -0.81
N SER A 60 5.88 11.30 -0.26
CA SER A 60 6.17 9.89 0.01
C SER A 60 6.59 9.72 1.45
N ILE A 61 6.20 8.58 2.03
CA ILE A 61 6.78 8.17 3.29
C ILE A 61 7.59 6.92 2.99
N VAL A 62 8.71 6.80 3.66
CA VAL A 62 9.63 5.69 3.47
C VAL A 62 9.93 5.03 4.81
N VAL A 63 9.68 3.73 4.89
CA VAL A 63 9.99 2.93 6.08
C VAL A 63 11.31 2.23 5.80
N SER A 64 12.27 2.34 6.71
CA SER A 64 13.59 1.73 6.51
C SER A 64 13.48 0.22 6.32
N PRO A 65 14.50 -0.43 5.76
CA PRO A 65 14.45 -1.89 5.59
C PRO A 65 14.24 -2.61 6.91
N LYS A 66 14.91 -2.16 7.97
CA LYS A 66 14.79 -2.79 9.27
C LYS A 66 13.37 -2.66 9.80
N ASP A 67 12.80 -1.46 9.71
CA ASP A 67 11.46 -1.23 10.20
C ASP A 67 10.40 -1.85 9.29
N THR A 68 10.69 -2.00 8.01
CA THR A 68 9.79 -2.72 7.11
C THR A 68 9.67 -4.18 7.55
N LEU A 69 10.79 -4.81 7.97
CA LEU A 69 10.73 -6.17 8.48
C LEU A 69 9.93 -6.24 9.78
N ARG A 70 10.06 -5.24 10.65
CA ARG A 70 9.26 -5.18 11.87
C ARG A 70 7.77 -5.05 11.54
N LEU A 71 7.44 -4.24 10.55
CA LEU A 71 6.07 -4.07 10.12
C LEU A 71 5.52 -5.39 9.56
N MET A 72 6.31 -6.07 8.73
CA MET A 72 5.92 -7.36 8.19
C MET A 72 5.67 -8.36 9.31
N ASP A 73 6.55 -8.38 10.30
CA ASP A 73 6.40 -9.29 11.41
C ASP A 73 5.13 -8.98 12.21
N SER A 74 4.82 -7.70 12.43
CA SER A 74 3.62 -7.32 13.17
C SER A 74 2.35 -7.71 12.43
N LEU A 75 2.39 -7.80 11.11
CA LEU A 75 1.25 -8.20 10.30
C LEU A 75 1.29 -9.69 9.94
N LYS A 76 2.35 -10.38 10.38
CA LYS A 76 2.52 -11.82 10.14
C LYS A 76 2.57 -12.16 8.67
N VAL A 77 3.26 -11.34 7.89
CA VAL A 77 3.48 -11.59 6.47
C VAL A 77 4.97 -11.76 6.23
N LYS A 78 5.33 -12.51 5.21
CA LYS A 78 6.73 -12.85 4.95
C LYS A 78 7.28 -12.35 3.63
N HIS A 79 6.45 -11.81 2.78
CA HIS A 79 6.89 -11.35 1.47
C HIS A 79 6.46 -9.91 1.22
N PRO A 80 7.25 -9.14 0.46
CA PRO A 80 6.92 -7.72 0.20
C PRO A 80 5.56 -7.51 -0.42
N ASP A 81 5.18 -8.33 -1.41
CA ASP A 81 3.89 -8.20 -2.04
C ASP A 81 2.75 -8.50 -1.07
N THR A 82 2.97 -9.44 -0.17
CA THR A 82 1.96 -9.76 0.84
C THR A 82 1.80 -8.60 1.83
N LEU A 83 2.90 -7.88 2.11
CA LEU A 83 2.83 -6.70 2.96
C LEU A 83 1.95 -5.63 2.30
N ILE A 84 2.17 -5.37 1.01
CA ILE A 84 1.39 -4.38 0.28
C ILE A 84 -0.09 -4.78 0.30
N LYS A 85 -0.38 -6.06 0.07
CA LYS A 85 -1.75 -6.54 0.07
C LYS A 85 -2.38 -6.43 1.45
N ALA A 86 -1.64 -6.75 2.51
CA ALA A 86 -2.17 -6.71 3.87
C ALA A 86 -2.59 -5.30 4.28
N LEU A 87 -1.75 -4.32 3.99
CA LEU A 87 -2.08 -2.94 4.29
C LEU A 87 -3.23 -2.45 3.40
N GLY A 88 -3.23 -2.85 2.13
CA GLY A 88 -4.31 -2.50 1.23
C GLY A 88 -5.65 -3.03 1.70
N LYS A 89 -5.69 -4.29 2.16
CA LYS A 89 -6.94 -4.87 2.63
C LYS A 89 -7.45 -4.18 3.88
N ARG A 90 -6.56 -3.79 4.77
CA ARG A 90 -6.97 -3.15 6.02
C ARG A 90 -7.50 -1.74 5.80
N PHE A 91 -6.92 -1.01 4.85
CA PHE A 91 -7.21 0.40 4.72
C PHE A 91 -7.74 0.82 3.36
N ALA A 92 -7.12 0.34 2.28
CA ALA A 92 -7.48 0.81 0.95
C ALA A 92 -8.82 0.27 0.45
N LEU A 93 -9.19 -0.94 0.81
CA LEU A 93 -10.45 -1.49 0.36
C LEU A 93 -11.64 -0.90 1.11
N LYS A 94 -11.40 -0.40 2.30
CA LYS A 94 -12.49 0.19 3.10
C LYS A 94 -12.66 1.68 2.83
N GLU A 95 -11.60 2.41 2.84
CA GLU A 95 -11.62 3.85 2.59
C GLU A 95 -10.42 4.22 1.74
N PRO A 96 -10.46 3.89 0.45
CA PRO A 96 -9.28 4.05 -0.39
C PRO A 96 -8.76 5.47 -0.42
N HIS A 97 -9.65 6.46 -0.45
CA HIS A 97 -9.24 7.85 -0.52
C HIS A 97 -8.54 8.34 0.75
N ASN A 98 -8.73 7.64 1.87
CA ASN A 98 -8.07 8.00 3.13
C ASN A 98 -6.94 7.04 3.48
N SER A 99 -6.59 6.12 2.57
CA SER A 99 -5.63 5.06 2.89
C SER A 99 -4.27 5.62 3.27
N PHE A 100 -3.84 6.73 2.67
CA PHE A 100 -2.54 7.31 2.98
C PHE A 100 -2.48 7.70 4.46
N VAL A 101 -3.44 8.47 4.92
CA VAL A 101 -3.47 8.92 6.31
C VAL A 101 -3.69 7.76 7.27
N LYS A 102 -4.55 6.83 6.90
CA LYS A 102 -4.83 5.70 7.78
C LYS A 102 -3.64 4.78 7.95
N ILE A 103 -2.86 4.58 6.90
CA ILE A 103 -1.65 3.77 6.99
C ILE A 103 -0.62 4.48 7.88
N LEU A 104 -0.44 5.80 7.69
CA LEU A 104 0.47 6.54 8.54
C LEU A 104 0.08 6.42 10.01
N THR A 105 -1.21 6.54 10.32
CA THR A 105 -1.69 6.39 11.69
C THR A 105 -1.40 4.99 12.23
N SER A 106 -1.59 3.97 11.38
CA SER A 106 -1.33 2.60 11.79
C SER A 106 0.16 2.38 12.08
N LEU A 107 1.04 2.97 11.26
CA LEU A 107 2.48 2.85 11.51
C LEU A 107 2.82 3.47 12.87
N GLY A 108 2.25 4.62 13.16
CA GLY A 108 2.48 5.25 14.45
C GLY A 108 2.01 4.39 15.62
N ARG A 109 0.84 3.77 15.50
CA ARG A 109 0.33 2.92 16.56
C ARG A 109 1.17 1.67 16.76
N ARG A 110 1.83 1.19 15.70
CA ARG A 110 2.68 0.01 15.78
C ARG A 110 4.11 0.35 16.16
N GLY A 111 4.40 1.62 16.38
CA GLY A 111 5.76 2.04 16.72
C GLY A 111 6.73 1.88 15.56
N ILE A 112 6.25 1.98 14.33
CA ILE A 112 7.08 1.87 13.14
C ILE A 112 7.41 3.28 12.64
N PRO A 113 8.65 3.73 12.74
CA PRO A 113 9.02 5.05 12.27
C PRO A 113 9.08 5.13 10.75
N TYR A 114 8.88 6.31 10.21
CA TYR A 114 9.00 6.53 8.78
C TYR A 114 9.51 7.95 8.55
N VAL A 115 10.01 8.19 7.35
CA VAL A 115 10.53 9.49 6.97
C VAL A 115 9.69 10.04 5.83
N MET A 116 9.35 11.32 5.88
CA MET A 116 8.64 11.96 4.79
C MET A 116 9.66 12.46 3.78
N GLU A 117 9.41 12.22 2.51
CA GLU A 117 10.29 12.69 1.44
C GLU A 117 9.54 13.44 0.38
#